data_f773d62e80fecbaf591fa15c92ba6dba
#
_entry.id   f773d62e80fecbaf591fa15c92ba6dba
#
_cell.length_a   1.000
_cell.length_b   1.000
_cell.length_c   1.000
_cell.angle_alpha   90.00
_cell.angle_beta   90.00
_cell.angle_gamma   90.00
#
_symmetry.space_group_name_H-M   'P 1'
#
loop_
_entity.id
_entity.type
_entity.pdbx_description
1 polymer ?
#
loop_
_entity_poly.entity_id
_entity_poly.type
_entity_poly.pdbx_seq_one_letter_code
_entity_poly.pdbx_strand_id
1 'polypeptide(L)'
;MSFEAYLNCFENGEESYFSTSIVEDTFAPFITRRETEFSCWVVTYDDTSSADLYLNLDPGDASRCSGFTIARPPDDPRLYDALWKILRVTSSVVCCAGECPPLVGWRETMPHLNSDMVEALGTPVVVSSGGEIKEWLEKS
;
A
#
# COMPACT_ATOMS: atom_id res chain seq x y z
N MET A 1 11.25 -4.72 -15.32
CA MET A 1 10.48 -3.50 -15.52
C MET A 1 10.18 -2.86 -14.17
N SER A 2 10.45 -1.59 -14.02
CA SER A 2 10.16 -0.89 -12.76
C SER A 2 8.76 -0.30 -12.80
N PHE A 3 8.06 -0.37 -11.68
CA PHE A 3 6.75 0.22 -11.52
C PHE A 3 6.63 0.74 -10.08
N GLU A 4 5.61 1.55 -9.83
CA GLU A 4 5.31 2.02 -8.50
C GLU A 4 4.03 1.37 -8.03
N ALA A 5 3.96 1.06 -6.73
CA ALA A 5 2.76 0.58 -6.10
C ALA A 5 2.31 1.60 -5.06
N TYR A 6 1.01 1.82 -4.97
CA TYR A 6 0.42 2.81 -4.07
C TYR A 6 -0.59 2.13 -3.16
N LEU A 7 -0.53 2.45 -1.88
CA LEU A 7 -1.57 2.06 -0.92
C LEU A 7 -2.21 3.33 -0.39
N ASN A 8 -3.51 3.48 -0.58
CA ASN A 8 -4.25 4.66 -0.15
C ASN A 8 -5.51 4.27 0.60
N CYS A 9 -5.83 5.03 1.65
CA CYS A 9 -7.02 4.84 2.47
C CYS A 9 -8.14 5.74 2.01
N PHE A 10 -9.36 5.19 1.93
CA PHE A 10 -10.56 5.93 1.55
C PHE A 10 -11.69 5.66 2.52
N GLU A 11 -12.54 6.67 2.71
CA GLU A 11 -13.76 6.54 3.50
C GLU A 11 -14.85 7.36 2.83
N ASN A 12 -15.95 6.70 2.49
CA ASN A 12 -17.09 7.33 1.82
C ASN A 12 -16.72 8.10 0.54
N GLY A 13 -15.80 7.54 -0.23
CA GLY A 13 -15.37 8.10 -1.51
C GLY A 13 -14.27 9.16 -1.42
N GLU A 14 -13.83 9.50 -0.23
CA GLU A 14 -12.80 10.51 -0.01
C GLU A 14 -11.55 9.93 0.63
N GLU A 15 -10.40 10.53 0.36
CA GLU A 15 -9.15 10.16 1.00
C GLU A 15 -9.30 10.27 2.52
N SER A 16 -8.85 9.25 3.23
CA SER A 16 -8.92 9.19 4.67
C SER A 16 -7.57 8.78 5.26
N TYR A 17 -7.49 8.70 6.58
CA TYR A 17 -6.26 8.40 7.28
C TYR A 17 -6.44 7.20 8.20
N PHE A 18 -5.35 6.49 8.43
CA PHE A 18 -5.28 5.45 9.45
C PHE A 18 -4.00 5.65 10.28
N SER A 19 -3.90 4.95 11.39
CA SER A 19 -2.75 5.09 12.28
C SER A 19 -1.45 4.68 11.59
N THR A 20 -0.45 5.56 11.59
CA THR A 20 0.88 5.26 11.06
C THR A 20 1.50 4.05 11.76
N SER A 21 1.11 3.79 13.02
CA SER A 21 1.61 2.63 13.76
C SER A 21 1.28 1.30 13.10
N ILE A 22 0.22 1.23 12.30
CA ILE A 22 -0.13 0.02 11.55
C ILE A 22 0.97 -0.30 10.54
N VAL A 23 1.46 0.71 9.83
CA VAL A 23 2.58 0.55 8.89
C VAL A 23 3.85 0.17 9.64
N GLU A 24 4.14 0.90 10.72
CA GLU A 24 5.33 0.66 11.54
C GLU A 24 5.34 -0.77 12.10
N ASP A 25 4.25 -1.20 12.70
CA ASP A 25 4.18 -2.54 13.31
C ASP A 25 4.31 -3.65 12.26
N THR A 26 3.71 -3.43 11.08
CA THR A 26 3.74 -4.42 10.01
C THR A 26 5.14 -4.58 9.43
N PHE A 27 5.89 -3.50 9.28
CA PHE A 27 7.23 -3.54 8.69
C PHE A 27 8.36 -3.51 9.71
N ALA A 28 8.06 -3.38 11.02
CA ALA A 28 9.05 -3.20 12.08
C ALA A 28 10.27 -4.13 12.01
N PRO A 29 10.11 -5.45 11.77
CA PRO A 29 11.28 -6.35 11.73
C PRO A 29 12.25 -6.03 10.59
N PHE A 30 11.83 -5.29 9.59
CA PHE A 30 12.60 -5.05 8.37
C PHE A 30 13.00 -3.60 8.16
N ILE A 31 12.49 -2.66 8.97
CA ILE A 31 12.86 -1.25 8.84
C ILE A 31 14.31 -1.07 9.28
N THR A 32 15.17 -0.66 8.34
CA THR A 32 16.60 -0.47 8.60
C THR A 32 16.98 1.00 8.66
N ARG A 33 16.15 1.89 8.14
CA ARG A 33 16.44 3.32 8.12
C ARG A 33 15.16 4.13 8.01
N ARG A 34 15.13 5.27 8.68
CA ARG A 34 14.03 6.24 8.60
C ARG A 34 14.59 7.61 8.25
N GLU A 35 14.21 8.11 7.10
CA GLU A 35 14.58 9.45 6.65
C GLU A 35 13.40 10.39 6.89
N THR A 36 13.35 10.98 8.07
CA THR A 36 12.21 11.80 8.47
C THR A 36 12.00 13.03 7.61
N GLU A 37 13.07 13.59 7.04
CA GLU A 37 13.00 14.73 6.14
C GLU A 37 12.14 14.47 4.91
N PHE A 38 12.18 13.23 4.41
CA PHE A 38 11.44 12.83 3.20
C PHE A 38 10.25 11.92 3.51
N SER A 39 9.97 11.67 4.78
CA SER A 39 8.95 10.71 5.21
C SER A 39 9.16 9.33 4.56
N CYS A 40 10.42 8.94 4.41
CA CYS A 40 10.80 7.69 3.74
C CYS A 40 11.36 6.69 4.74
N TRP A 41 10.80 5.46 4.72
CA TRP A 41 11.33 4.36 5.51
C TRP A 41 11.92 3.33 4.56
N VAL A 42 13.16 2.91 4.81
CA VAL A 42 13.80 1.86 4.04
C VAL A 42 13.56 0.52 4.73
N VAL A 43 12.97 -0.41 3.99
CA VAL A 43 12.70 -1.76 4.46
C VAL A 43 13.66 -2.70 3.73
N THR A 44 14.44 -3.46 4.47
CA THR A 44 15.44 -4.38 3.91
C THR A 44 15.12 -5.80 4.31
N TYR A 45 14.95 -6.68 3.33
CA TYR A 45 14.65 -8.08 3.56
C TYR A 45 15.90 -8.96 3.50
N ASP A 46 16.79 -8.64 2.56
CA ASP A 46 18.10 -9.29 2.44
C ASP A 46 19.04 -8.41 1.61
N ASP A 47 20.22 -8.91 1.26
CA ASP A 47 21.23 -8.13 0.53
C ASP A 47 20.79 -7.65 -0.85
N THR A 48 19.80 -8.28 -1.43
CA THR A 48 19.33 -7.97 -2.79
C THR A 48 17.88 -7.49 -2.85
N SER A 49 17.21 -7.44 -1.71
CA SER A 49 15.77 -7.16 -1.67
C SER A 49 15.46 -6.09 -0.64
N SER A 50 15.14 -4.89 -1.11
CA SER A 50 14.77 -3.76 -0.26
C SER A 50 13.71 -2.91 -0.96
N ALA A 51 13.01 -2.10 -0.18
CA ALA A 51 11.98 -1.19 -0.69
C ALA A 51 12.03 0.13 0.05
N ASP A 52 11.72 1.20 -0.67
CA ASP A 52 11.55 2.53 -0.09
C ASP A 52 10.07 2.83 0.04
N LEU A 53 9.62 3.08 1.26
CA LEU A 53 8.24 3.45 1.54
C LEU A 53 8.17 4.96 1.75
N TYR A 54 7.50 5.66 0.85
CA TYR A 54 7.26 7.10 0.99
C TYR A 54 5.89 7.31 1.61
N LEU A 55 5.88 7.68 2.88
CA LEU A 55 4.64 7.82 3.65
C LEU A 55 3.93 9.13 3.32
N ASN A 56 2.63 9.06 3.14
CA ASN A 56 1.76 10.23 2.99
C ASN A 56 1.18 10.59 4.36
N LEU A 57 2.01 11.23 5.18
CA LEU A 57 1.62 11.61 6.54
C LEU A 57 0.61 12.76 6.52
N ASP A 58 -0.30 12.78 7.51
CA ASP A 58 -1.18 13.90 7.73
C ASP A 58 -0.31 15.11 8.12
N PRO A 59 -0.39 16.24 7.39
CA PRO A 59 0.46 17.40 7.69
C PRO A 59 0.31 17.94 9.11
N GLY A 60 -0.85 17.75 9.71
CA GLY A 60 -1.12 18.20 11.07
C GLY A 60 -0.87 17.16 12.15
N ASP A 61 -0.65 15.90 11.77
CA ASP A 61 -0.52 14.80 12.74
C ASP A 61 0.20 13.61 12.11
N ALA A 62 1.50 13.50 12.32
CA ALA A 62 2.33 12.43 11.77
C ALA A 62 2.00 11.03 12.32
N SER A 63 1.14 10.93 13.34
CA SER A 63 0.67 9.64 13.84
C SER A 63 -0.39 9.02 12.93
N ARG A 64 -0.83 9.76 11.89
CA ARG A 64 -1.80 9.30 10.90
C ARG A 64 -1.22 9.46 9.50
N CYS A 65 -1.58 8.56 8.61
CA CYS A 65 -1.20 8.65 7.20
C CYS A 65 -2.34 8.18 6.31
N SER A 66 -2.38 8.69 5.08
CA SER A 66 -3.36 8.25 4.09
C SER A 66 -2.88 7.02 3.30
N GLY A 67 -1.65 6.63 3.49
CA GLY A 67 -1.04 5.51 2.81
C GLY A 67 0.44 5.75 2.51
N PHE A 68 0.94 5.07 1.51
CA PHE A 68 2.34 5.21 1.11
C PHE A 68 2.53 4.76 -0.35
N THR A 69 3.65 5.21 -0.92
CA THR A 69 4.09 4.80 -2.25
C THR A 69 5.34 3.94 -2.10
N ILE A 70 5.41 2.86 -2.84
CA ILE A 70 6.60 2.01 -2.92
C ILE A 70 7.20 2.20 -4.31
N ALA A 71 8.40 2.79 -4.36
CA ALA A 71 9.14 2.91 -5.61
C ALA A 71 9.88 1.61 -5.87
N ARG A 72 9.70 1.02 -7.03
CA ARG A 72 10.38 -0.21 -7.46
C ARG A 72 10.23 -1.36 -6.46
N PRO A 73 9.00 -1.85 -6.21
CA PRO A 73 8.80 -2.95 -5.27
C PRO A 73 9.63 -4.17 -5.69
N PRO A 74 10.38 -4.77 -4.75
CA PRO A 74 11.14 -5.97 -5.05
C PRO A 74 10.23 -7.18 -5.21
N ASP A 75 10.75 -8.22 -5.83
CA ASP A 75 10.06 -9.49 -6.00
C ASP A 75 10.23 -10.34 -4.74
N ASP A 76 9.68 -9.86 -3.63
CA ASP A 76 9.82 -10.52 -2.33
C ASP A 76 8.43 -10.72 -1.71
N PRO A 77 8.02 -11.97 -1.43
CA PRO A 77 6.69 -12.23 -0.89
C PRO A 77 6.43 -11.58 0.47
N ARG A 78 7.47 -11.30 1.24
CA ARG A 78 7.31 -10.63 2.55
C ARG A 78 6.74 -9.23 2.41
N LEU A 79 7.10 -8.51 1.34
CA LEU A 79 6.53 -7.19 1.06
C LEU A 79 5.04 -7.29 0.78
N TYR A 80 4.65 -8.21 -0.07
CA TYR A 80 3.25 -8.35 -0.49
C TYR A 80 2.37 -8.90 0.64
N ASP A 81 2.91 -9.75 1.49
CA ASP A 81 2.22 -10.22 2.69
C ASP A 81 1.95 -9.05 3.65
N ALA A 82 2.92 -8.14 3.78
CA ALA A 82 2.76 -6.92 4.60
C ALA A 82 1.65 -6.03 4.04
N LEU A 83 1.63 -5.83 2.72
CA LEU A 83 0.57 -5.03 2.07
C LEU A 83 -0.80 -5.65 2.33
N TRP A 84 -0.94 -6.95 2.20
CA TRP A 84 -2.20 -7.64 2.45
C TRP A 84 -2.66 -7.48 3.90
N LYS A 85 -1.75 -7.60 4.86
CA LYS A 85 -2.08 -7.39 6.28
C LYS A 85 -2.64 -6.00 6.54
N ILE A 86 -2.05 -4.98 5.92
CA ILE A 86 -2.54 -3.60 6.06
C ILE A 86 -3.91 -3.46 5.43
N LEU A 87 -4.12 -4.03 4.24
CA LEU A 87 -5.43 -4.00 3.58
C LEU A 87 -6.52 -4.65 4.42
N ARG A 88 -6.18 -5.63 5.23
CA ARG A 88 -7.15 -6.35 6.07
C ARG A 88 -7.59 -5.56 7.29
N VAL A 89 -6.84 -4.57 7.71
CA VAL A 89 -7.12 -3.82 8.94
C VAL A 89 -7.42 -2.34 8.69
N THR A 90 -7.41 -1.92 7.42
CA THR A 90 -7.70 -0.54 7.04
C THR A 90 -8.69 -0.52 5.88
N SER A 91 -9.28 0.64 5.62
CA SER A 91 -10.14 0.85 4.45
C SER A 91 -9.29 1.35 3.28
N SER A 92 -8.36 0.51 2.84
CA SER A 92 -7.33 0.91 1.86
C SER A 92 -7.39 0.07 0.59
N VAL A 93 -6.74 0.60 -0.44
CA VAL A 93 -6.65 -0.04 -1.75
C VAL A 93 -5.20 0.00 -2.22
N VAL A 94 -4.76 -1.05 -2.90
CA VAL A 94 -3.47 -1.06 -3.59
C VAL A 94 -3.72 -0.84 -5.08
N CYS A 95 -3.00 0.12 -5.63
CA CYS A 95 -3.02 0.42 -7.06
C CYS A 95 -1.59 0.42 -7.59
N CYS A 96 -1.44 0.29 -8.90
CA CYS A 96 -0.15 0.44 -9.56
C CYS A 96 -0.29 1.39 -10.75
N ALA A 97 0.82 1.80 -11.32
CA ALA A 97 0.82 2.70 -12.47
C ALA A 97 0.42 2.01 -13.78
N GLY A 98 0.20 0.70 -13.78
CA GLY A 98 -0.21 -0.07 -14.95
C GLY A 98 -1.72 -0.28 -15.03
N GLU A 99 -2.13 -1.32 -15.74
CA GLU A 99 -3.54 -1.65 -15.98
C GLU A 99 -4.13 -2.56 -14.91
N CYS A 100 -3.64 -2.48 -13.69
CA CYS A 100 -4.12 -3.28 -12.58
C CYS A 100 -5.40 -2.67 -12.01
N PRO A 101 -6.45 -3.46 -11.75
CA PRO A 101 -7.63 -2.94 -11.05
C PRO A 101 -7.28 -2.62 -9.60
N PRO A 102 -8.07 -1.79 -8.90
CA PRO A 102 -7.86 -1.54 -7.49
C PRO A 102 -7.97 -2.84 -6.68
N LEU A 103 -7.00 -3.09 -5.80
CA LEU A 103 -6.98 -4.31 -4.98
C LEU A 103 -7.34 -3.96 -3.53
N VAL A 104 -8.31 -4.66 -2.97
CA VAL A 104 -8.76 -4.46 -1.59
C VAL A 104 -8.60 -5.75 -0.80
N GLY A 105 -8.46 -5.64 0.51
CA GLY A 105 -8.26 -6.80 1.38
C GLY A 105 -9.55 -7.43 1.86
N TRP A 106 -10.67 -6.72 1.77
CA TRP A 106 -11.97 -7.23 2.15
C TRP A 106 -13.07 -6.44 1.46
N ARG A 107 -14.24 -7.04 1.40
CA ARG A 107 -15.38 -6.55 0.65
C ARG A 107 -15.89 -5.20 1.16
N GLU A 108 -15.82 -4.99 2.46
CA GLU A 108 -16.33 -3.80 3.14
C GLU A 108 -15.61 -2.52 2.75
N THR A 109 -14.41 -2.64 2.15
CA THR A 109 -13.68 -1.48 1.64
C THR A 109 -14.29 -0.94 0.34
N MET A 110 -14.91 -1.80 -0.46
CA MET A 110 -15.40 -1.41 -1.79
C MET A 110 -16.29 -0.18 -1.80
N PRO A 111 -17.30 -0.05 -0.91
CA PRO A 111 -18.17 1.13 -0.93
C PRO A 111 -17.47 2.43 -0.52
N HIS A 112 -16.29 2.35 0.06
CA HIS A 112 -15.54 3.53 0.50
C HIS A 112 -14.61 4.10 -0.58
N LEU A 113 -14.40 3.37 -1.67
CA LEU A 113 -13.48 3.80 -2.72
C LEU A 113 -14.03 4.98 -3.49
N ASN A 114 -13.14 5.80 -4.02
CA ASN A 114 -13.51 6.93 -4.87
C ASN A 114 -14.12 6.42 -6.18
N SER A 115 -15.31 6.92 -6.54
CA SER A 115 -16.01 6.45 -7.73
C SER A 115 -15.26 6.77 -9.03
N ASP A 116 -14.58 7.91 -9.08
CA ASP A 116 -13.78 8.28 -10.26
C ASP A 116 -12.61 7.33 -10.46
N MET A 117 -12.00 6.89 -9.38
CA MET A 117 -10.91 5.91 -9.42
C MET A 117 -11.40 4.56 -9.94
N VAL A 118 -12.55 4.10 -9.43
CA VAL A 118 -13.15 2.84 -9.87
C VAL A 118 -13.54 2.91 -11.35
N GLU A 119 -14.09 4.03 -11.77
CA GLU A 119 -14.45 4.24 -13.17
C GLU A 119 -13.20 4.21 -14.07
N ALA A 120 -12.13 4.82 -13.63
CA ALA A 120 -10.89 4.90 -14.40
C ALA A 120 -10.10 3.59 -14.43
N LEU A 121 -10.06 2.86 -13.31
CA LEU A 121 -9.20 1.68 -13.15
C LEU A 121 -9.93 0.34 -13.24
N GLY A 122 -11.24 0.36 -13.16
CA GLY A 122 -12.07 -0.85 -13.27
C GLY A 122 -12.61 -1.33 -11.92
N THR A 123 -13.33 -2.44 -11.96
CA THR A 123 -13.97 -3.02 -10.77
C THR A 123 -12.94 -3.49 -9.76
N PRO A 124 -13.03 -3.08 -8.49
CA PRO A 124 -12.11 -3.54 -7.45
C PRO A 124 -12.12 -5.05 -7.27
N VAL A 125 -10.98 -5.61 -6.94
CA VAL A 125 -10.81 -7.05 -6.71
C VAL A 125 -10.46 -7.26 -5.25
N VAL A 126 -11.18 -8.17 -4.57
CA VAL A 126 -10.84 -8.59 -3.22
C VAL A 126 -9.75 -9.65 -3.32
N VAL A 127 -8.58 -9.35 -2.75
CA VAL A 127 -7.48 -10.32 -2.73
C VAL A 127 -7.45 -11.05 -1.38
N SER A 128 -7.08 -12.31 -1.40
CA SER A 128 -7.09 -13.17 -0.21
C SER A 128 -5.69 -13.47 0.31
N SER A 129 -4.66 -12.94 -0.32
CA SER A 129 -3.26 -13.15 0.12
C SER A 129 -2.33 -12.13 -0.52
N GLY A 130 -1.13 -12.02 0.04
CA GLY A 130 -0.07 -11.23 -0.58
C GLY A 130 0.34 -11.75 -1.95
N GLY A 131 0.30 -13.07 -2.13
CA GLY A 131 0.58 -13.69 -3.43
C GLY A 131 -0.33 -13.21 -4.53
N GLU A 132 -1.61 -13.01 -4.25
CA GLU A 132 -2.56 -12.46 -5.23
C GLU A 132 -2.22 -11.02 -5.59
N ILE A 133 -1.81 -10.20 -4.62
CA ILE A 133 -1.37 -8.83 -4.89
C ILE A 133 -0.21 -8.85 -5.87
N LYS A 134 0.78 -9.68 -5.58
CA LYS A 134 1.98 -9.83 -6.41
C LYS A 134 1.60 -10.22 -7.84
N GLU A 135 0.72 -11.21 -7.99
CA GLU A 135 0.27 -11.67 -9.31
C GLU A 135 -0.39 -10.55 -10.12
N TRP A 136 -1.28 -9.77 -9.49
CA TRP A 136 -1.94 -8.67 -10.17
C TRP A 136 -0.96 -7.59 -10.60
N LEU A 137 -0.02 -7.21 -9.73
CA LEU A 137 0.97 -6.18 -10.04
C LEU A 137 1.92 -6.63 -11.15
N GLU A 138 2.29 -7.90 -11.19
CA GLU A 138 3.15 -8.44 -12.23
C GLU A 138 2.48 -8.51 -13.61
N LYS A 139 1.18 -8.59 -13.65
CA LYS A 139 0.40 -8.64 -14.90
C LYS A 139 0.18 -7.27 -15.53
N SER A 140 0.40 -6.22 -14.78
CA SER A 140 0.13 -4.85 -15.26
C SER A 140 1.23 -4.29 -16.15
#